data_4ebdfb29dd89a73dfa428d229ed6455f
#
_entry.id   4ebdfb29dd89a73dfa428d229ed6455f
#
_cell.length_a   1.000
_cell.length_b   1.000
_cell.length_c   1.000
_cell.angle_alpha   90.00
_cell.angle_beta   90.00
_cell.angle_gamma   90.00
#
_symmetry.space_group_name_H-M   'P 1'
#
loop_
_entity.id
_entity.type
_entity.pdbx_description
1 polymer ?
#
loop_
_entity_poly.entity_id
_entity_poly.type
_entity_poly.pdbx_seq_one_letter_code
_entity_poly.pdbx_strand_id
1 'polypeptide(L)'
;MTGSTSVSGRVYEHLRERILAEAYVDALPSERRLADDLGASRHAVREALKRLQQSGLVRISQGGATRVRDWRRHGGLELLLETRELPAGLDIERAVMEMRASVGADAARRAATRATAVQRAEIEARAEMLAAETALDARNTLYEALWDLIIDASDNLAYRLALNTLVSGRQLVLDAGRVGAELADDDAIRQLARAIATGDGEAALTRARDLLERSA
;
A
#
# COMPACT_ATOMS: atom_id res chain seq x y z
N MET A 1 -14.83 -18.06 -2.89
CA MET A 1 -14.08 -19.35 -2.82
C MET A 1 -12.88 -19.12 -1.92
N THR A 2 -13.00 -19.50 -0.65
CA THR A 2 -11.91 -19.42 0.33
C THR A 2 -10.87 -20.49 -0.03
N GLY A 3 -9.78 -20.07 -0.68
CA GLY A 3 -8.65 -20.95 -0.97
C GLY A 3 -8.06 -21.46 0.34
N SER A 4 -8.02 -22.79 0.50
CA SER A 4 -7.37 -23.46 1.61
C SER A 4 -5.91 -23.01 1.68
N THR A 5 -5.57 -22.17 2.67
CA THR A 5 -4.18 -21.74 2.91
C THR A 5 -3.32 -22.99 3.10
N SER A 6 -2.26 -23.14 2.30
CA SER A 6 -1.36 -24.30 2.39
C SER A 6 -0.73 -24.41 3.78
N VAL A 7 -0.26 -25.62 4.15
CA VAL A 7 0.43 -25.82 5.45
C VAL A 7 1.60 -24.84 5.60
N SER A 8 2.40 -24.65 4.54
CA SER A 8 3.50 -23.68 4.53
C SER A 8 3.01 -22.22 4.66
N GLY A 9 1.84 -21.91 4.13
CA GLY A 9 1.19 -20.59 4.29
C GLY A 9 0.83 -20.32 5.75
N ARG A 10 0.19 -21.28 6.43
CA ARG A 10 -0.13 -21.13 7.86
C ARG A 10 1.12 -20.99 8.74
N VAL A 11 2.17 -21.76 8.45
CA VAL A 11 3.47 -21.64 9.14
C VAL A 11 4.08 -20.26 8.92
N TYR A 12 4.05 -19.75 7.68
CA TYR A 12 4.53 -18.42 7.34
C TYR A 12 3.78 -17.33 8.13
N GLU A 13 2.45 -17.34 8.09
CA GLU A 13 1.61 -16.37 8.81
C GLU A 13 1.90 -16.39 10.31
N HIS A 14 1.92 -17.56 10.93
CA HIS A 14 2.21 -17.73 12.36
C HIS A 14 3.59 -17.16 12.75
N LEU A 15 4.63 -17.49 11.99
CA LEU A 15 5.99 -17.02 12.30
C LEU A 15 6.12 -15.52 12.04
N ARG A 16 5.51 -15.00 10.97
CA ARG A 16 5.47 -13.57 10.67
C ARG A 16 4.86 -12.77 11.81
N GLU A 17 3.65 -13.12 12.25
CA GLU A 17 2.96 -12.47 13.37
C GLU A 17 3.83 -12.44 14.63
N ARG A 18 4.46 -13.56 14.98
CA ARG A 18 5.35 -13.62 16.14
C ARG A 18 6.63 -12.80 16.00
N ILE A 19 7.19 -12.71 14.79
CA ILE A 19 8.36 -11.83 14.51
C ILE A 19 7.96 -10.36 14.63
N LEU A 20 6.84 -9.97 14.05
CA LEU A 20 6.33 -8.60 14.12
C LEU A 20 5.95 -8.19 15.56
N ALA A 21 5.43 -9.14 16.35
CA ALA A 21 5.17 -8.95 17.78
C ALA A 21 6.43 -9.03 18.66
N GLU A 22 7.63 -9.10 18.05
CA GLU A 22 8.92 -9.17 18.75
C GLU A 22 9.06 -10.35 19.72
N ALA A 23 8.30 -11.43 19.48
CA ALA A 23 8.35 -12.65 20.28
C ALA A 23 9.66 -13.45 20.10
N TYR A 24 10.45 -13.13 19.09
CA TYR A 24 11.77 -13.67 18.83
C TYR A 24 12.78 -12.52 18.75
N VAL A 25 13.75 -12.51 19.66
CA VAL A 25 14.73 -11.41 19.77
C VAL A 25 15.85 -11.55 18.74
N ASP A 26 16.52 -12.73 18.68
CA ASP A 26 17.74 -12.92 17.88
C ASP A 26 17.60 -13.96 16.78
N ALA A 27 16.98 -15.10 17.09
CA ALA A 27 16.89 -16.23 16.19
C ALA A 27 15.60 -17.05 16.39
N LEU A 28 15.17 -17.68 15.30
CA LEU A 28 14.10 -18.66 15.34
C LEU A 28 14.61 -20.01 15.86
N PRO A 29 13.71 -20.84 16.46
CA PRO A 29 14.01 -22.23 16.74
C PRO A 29 14.46 -22.97 15.48
N SER A 30 15.15 -24.12 15.65
CA SER A 30 15.57 -24.95 14.51
C SER A 30 14.37 -25.40 13.66
N GLU A 31 14.59 -25.66 12.35
CA GLU A 31 13.55 -26.19 11.45
C GLU A 31 12.83 -27.42 12.04
N ARG A 32 13.59 -28.31 12.70
CA ARG A 32 13.03 -29.49 13.36
C ARG A 32 12.07 -29.11 14.48
N ARG A 33 12.51 -28.21 15.38
CA ARG A 33 11.69 -27.76 16.50
C ARG A 33 10.44 -27.02 16.03
N LEU A 34 10.58 -26.14 15.04
CA LEU A 34 9.43 -25.47 14.43
C LEU A 34 8.43 -26.46 13.80
N ALA A 35 8.94 -27.51 13.15
CA ALA A 35 8.09 -28.55 12.57
C ALA A 35 7.32 -29.32 13.65
N ASP A 36 8.01 -29.69 14.74
CA ASP A 36 7.42 -30.39 15.88
C ASP A 36 6.39 -29.48 16.60
N ASP A 37 6.76 -28.22 16.91
CA ASP A 37 5.92 -27.27 17.65
C ASP A 37 4.64 -26.87 16.86
N LEU A 38 4.72 -26.80 15.52
CA LEU A 38 3.62 -26.35 14.64
C LEU A 38 2.86 -27.50 13.96
N GLY A 39 3.21 -28.76 14.25
CA GLY A 39 2.59 -29.93 13.61
C GLY A 39 2.72 -29.90 12.07
N ALA A 40 3.84 -29.40 11.56
CA ALA A 40 4.09 -29.21 10.13
C ALA A 40 5.27 -30.08 9.65
N SER A 41 5.33 -30.35 8.33
CA SER A 41 6.50 -31.00 7.76
C SER A 41 7.71 -30.04 7.72
N ARG A 42 8.94 -30.57 7.84
CA ARG A 42 10.17 -29.78 7.67
C ARG A 42 10.22 -29.06 6.33
N HIS A 43 9.66 -29.65 5.29
CA HIS A 43 9.55 -29.01 3.98
C HIS A 43 8.67 -27.75 4.04
N ALA A 44 7.48 -27.84 4.68
CA ALA A 44 6.59 -26.70 4.85
C ALA A 44 7.22 -25.56 5.66
N VAL A 45 7.96 -25.91 6.73
CA VAL A 45 8.73 -24.94 7.54
C VAL A 45 9.80 -24.26 6.68
N ARG A 46 10.56 -25.02 5.89
CA ARG A 46 11.62 -24.48 5.02
C ARG A 46 11.07 -23.51 3.96
N GLU A 47 9.94 -23.84 3.34
CA GLU A 47 9.27 -22.94 2.40
C GLU A 47 8.77 -21.67 3.09
N ALA A 48 8.21 -21.77 4.28
CA ALA A 48 7.83 -20.61 5.08
C ALA A 48 9.04 -19.72 5.44
N LEU A 49 10.16 -20.30 5.86
CA LEU A 49 11.39 -19.57 6.18
C LEU A 49 11.98 -18.84 4.95
N LYS A 50 11.93 -19.46 3.76
CA LYS A 50 12.33 -18.79 2.52
C LYS A 50 11.47 -17.57 2.23
N ARG A 51 10.16 -17.66 2.41
CA ARG A 51 9.24 -16.51 2.24
C ARG A 51 9.55 -15.41 3.26
N LEU A 52 9.77 -15.75 4.54
CA LEU A 52 10.18 -14.79 5.57
C LEU A 52 11.52 -14.10 5.21
N GLN A 53 12.44 -14.84 4.60
CA GLN A 53 13.69 -14.25 4.10
C GLN A 53 13.46 -13.29 2.93
N GLN A 54 12.57 -13.62 2.00
CA GLN A 54 12.18 -12.75 0.88
C GLN A 54 11.54 -11.46 1.37
N SER A 55 10.68 -11.55 2.40
CA SER A 55 10.07 -10.38 3.05
C SER A 55 11.02 -9.61 4.00
N GLY A 56 12.30 -9.96 4.05
CA GLY A 56 13.29 -9.26 4.86
C GLY A 56 13.22 -9.52 6.37
N LEU A 57 12.36 -10.43 6.83
CA LEU A 57 12.12 -10.71 8.25
C LEU A 57 13.17 -11.58 8.91
N VAL A 58 13.82 -12.44 8.15
CA VAL A 58 14.87 -13.33 8.65
C VAL A 58 16.07 -13.39 7.71
N ARG A 59 17.20 -13.86 8.23
CA ARG A 59 18.39 -14.25 7.47
C ARG A 59 18.71 -15.70 7.74
N ILE A 60 18.71 -16.52 6.69
CA ILE A 60 19.08 -17.94 6.74
C ILE A 60 20.56 -18.05 6.41
N SER A 61 21.34 -18.67 7.29
CA SER A 61 22.77 -18.98 7.07
C SER A 61 22.93 -20.49 6.85
N GLN A 62 23.77 -20.89 5.89
CA GLN A 62 24.07 -22.31 5.67
C GLN A 62 24.71 -22.92 6.94
N GLY A 63 24.07 -23.96 7.46
CA GLY A 63 24.54 -24.65 8.67
C GLY A 63 24.41 -23.86 9.98
N GLY A 64 23.82 -22.66 9.95
CA GLY A 64 23.65 -21.79 11.10
C GLY A 64 22.21 -21.59 11.51
N ALA A 65 22.00 -20.82 12.60
CA ALA A 65 20.66 -20.43 13.05
C ALA A 65 20.01 -19.47 12.06
N THR A 66 18.68 -19.57 11.89
CA THR A 66 17.87 -18.55 11.20
C THR A 66 17.71 -17.34 12.12
N ARG A 67 18.37 -16.25 11.77
CA ARG A 67 18.36 -15.03 12.56
C ARG A 67 17.19 -14.14 12.19
N VAL A 68 16.50 -13.58 13.19
CA VAL A 68 15.48 -12.57 13.03
C VAL A 68 16.17 -11.23 12.68
N ARG A 69 15.54 -10.45 11.81
CA ARG A 69 16.01 -9.12 11.42
C ARG A 69 15.03 -8.07 11.96
N ASP A 70 15.55 -6.87 12.18
CA ASP A 70 14.70 -5.72 12.46
C ASP A 70 13.82 -5.43 11.23
N TRP A 71 12.55 -5.77 11.32
CA TRP A 71 11.61 -5.64 10.21
C TRP A 71 11.36 -4.19 9.79
N ARG A 72 11.50 -3.23 10.73
CA ARG A 72 11.37 -1.79 10.44
C ARG A 72 12.48 -1.29 9.50
N ARG A 73 13.63 -1.95 9.51
CA ARG A 73 14.79 -1.60 8.67
C ARG A 73 14.91 -2.43 7.40
N HIS A 74 14.28 -3.60 7.37
CA HIS A 74 14.53 -4.60 6.34
C HIS A 74 13.28 -5.12 5.64
N GLY A 75 12.12 -4.85 6.19
CA GLY A 75 10.85 -5.18 5.56
C GLY A 75 10.47 -4.18 4.48
N GLY A 76 9.58 -4.58 3.57
CA GLY A 76 8.98 -3.72 2.57
C GLY A 76 7.55 -3.33 2.91
N LEU A 77 6.95 -2.49 2.06
CA LEU A 77 5.56 -2.03 2.23
C LEU A 77 4.53 -3.18 2.23
N GLU A 78 4.85 -4.30 1.60
CA GLU A 78 4.00 -5.49 1.58
C GLU A 78 3.68 -6.00 2.99
N LEU A 79 4.54 -5.76 3.97
CA LEU A 79 4.27 -6.13 5.36
C LEU A 79 3.05 -5.41 5.93
N LEU A 80 2.79 -4.18 5.51
CA LEU A 80 1.62 -3.40 5.94
C LEU A 80 0.31 -4.01 5.43
N LEU A 81 0.36 -4.74 4.31
CA LEU A 81 -0.80 -5.34 3.65
C LEU A 81 -1.14 -6.72 4.19
N GLU A 82 -0.13 -7.46 4.61
CA GLU A 82 -0.24 -8.84 5.04
C GLU A 82 -0.56 -8.99 6.53
N THR A 83 -0.47 -7.92 7.31
CA THR A 83 -0.52 -8.00 8.78
C THR A 83 -1.86 -7.51 9.30
N ARG A 84 -2.60 -8.41 9.96
CA ARG A 84 -3.88 -8.09 10.62
C ARG A 84 -3.68 -7.40 11.96
N GLU A 85 -2.57 -7.70 12.65
CA GLU A 85 -2.24 -7.13 13.95
C GLU A 85 -0.77 -6.73 13.96
N LEU A 86 -0.52 -5.45 13.98
CA LEU A 86 0.82 -4.88 14.19
C LEU A 86 1.02 -4.56 15.67
N PRO A 87 2.28 -4.44 16.13
CA PRO A 87 2.57 -4.07 17.51
C PRO A 87 1.78 -2.85 17.97
N ALA A 88 1.26 -2.91 19.20
CA ALA A 88 0.51 -1.80 19.78
C ALA A 88 1.33 -0.49 19.74
N GLY A 89 0.67 0.62 19.41
CA GLY A 89 1.31 1.95 19.35
C GLY A 89 1.83 2.37 17.98
N LEU A 90 1.67 1.54 16.94
CA LEU A 90 1.95 1.92 15.55
C LEU A 90 0.65 2.41 14.88
N ASP A 91 0.61 3.67 14.51
CA ASP A 91 -0.48 4.23 13.71
C ASP A 91 -0.15 4.06 12.22
N ILE A 92 -0.40 2.84 11.73
CA ILE A 92 -0.12 2.46 10.34
C ILE A 92 -1.03 3.22 9.38
N GLU A 93 -2.29 3.41 9.76
CA GLU A 93 -3.24 4.11 8.91
C GLU A 93 -2.76 5.53 8.64
N ARG A 94 -2.41 6.26 9.68
CA ARG A 94 -1.84 7.61 9.55
C ARG A 94 -0.57 7.59 8.69
N ALA A 95 0.37 6.68 8.95
CA ALA A 95 1.61 6.59 8.19
C ALA A 95 1.38 6.30 6.69
N VAL A 96 0.41 5.45 6.36
CA VAL A 96 0.02 5.16 4.97
C VAL A 96 -0.67 6.36 4.33
N MET A 97 -1.55 7.08 5.05
CA MET A 97 -2.21 8.28 4.53
C MET A 97 -1.22 9.41 4.29
N GLU A 98 -0.26 9.63 5.19
CA GLU A 98 0.85 10.59 5.01
C GLU A 98 1.70 10.24 3.77
N MET A 99 2.03 8.96 3.58
CA MET A 99 2.73 8.50 2.38
C MET A 99 1.90 8.73 1.12
N ARG A 100 0.60 8.39 1.16
CA ARG A 100 -0.34 8.60 0.05
C ARG A 100 -0.41 10.08 -0.33
N ALA A 101 -0.55 10.96 0.62
CA ALA A 101 -0.58 12.41 0.40
C ALA A 101 0.72 12.91 -0.24
N SER A 102 1.87 12.47 0.26
CA SER A 102 3.18 12.87 -0.26
C SER A 102 3.41 12.38 -1.69
N VAL A 103 3.15 11.10 -1.96
CA VAL A 103 3.31 10.50 -3.29
C VAL A 103 2.30 11.08 -4.28
N GLY A 104 1.02 11.22 -3.87
CA GLY A 104 -0.05 11.75 -4.71
C GLY A 104 0.21 13.21 -5.13
N ALA A 105 0.67 14.05 -4.19
CA ALA A 105 0.98 15.45 -4.48
C ALA A 105 2.12 15.58 -5.52
N ASP A 106 3.23 14.84 -5.35
CA ASP A 106 4.32 14.88 -6.34
C ASP A 106 3.93 14.20 -7.66
N ALA A 107 3.09 13.17 -7.64
CA ALA A 107 2.55 12.56 -8.86
C ALA A 107 1.70 13.53 -9.65
N ALA A 108 0.82 14.31 -9.01
CA ALA A 108 0.01 15.35 -9.65
C ALA A 108 0.89 16.44 -10.30
N ARG A 109 1.93 16.90 -9.59
CA ARG A 109 2.92 17.84 -10.12
C ARG A 109 3.60 17.32 -11.38
N ARG A 110 4.03 16.05 -11.36
CA ARG A 110 4.67 15.40 -12.52
C ARG A 110 3.69 15.18 -13.66
N ALA A 111 2.47 14.76 -13.37
CA ALA A 111 1.41 14.60 -14.36
C ALA A 111 1.16 15.93 -15.10
N ALA A 112 1.08 17.06 -14.38
CA ALA A 112 0.92 18.36 -14.99
C ALA A 112 2.01 18.68 -16.03
N THR A 113 3.25 18.24 -15.79
CA THR A 113 4.39 18.52 -16.67
C THR A 113 4.63 17.45 -17.74
N ARG A 114 4.23 16.19 -17.50
CA ARG A 114 4.59 15.03 -18.35
C ARG A 114 3.42 14.46 -19.14
N ALA A 115 2.17 14.67 -18.67
CA ALA A 115 0.99 14.11 -19.32
C ALA A 115 0.89 14.53 -20.79
N THR A 116 0.52 13.58 -21.63
CA THR A 116 0.14 13.84 -23.02
C THR A 116 -1.18 14.62 -23.06
N ALA A 117 -1.48 15.24 -24.20
CA ALA A 117 -2.76 15.95 -24.39
C ALA A 117 -3.98 15.03 -24.17
N VAL A 118 -3.88 13.76 -24.56
CA VAL A 118 -4.94 12.74 -24.35
C VAL A 118 -5.13 12.49 -22.86
N GLN A 119 -4.06 12.22 -22.12
CA GLN A 119 -4.14 11.98 -20.68
C GLN A 119 -4.71 13.17 -19.91
N ARG A 120 -4.34 14.40 -20.29
CA ARG A 120 -4.89 15.62 -19.67
C ARG A 120 -6.39 15.72 -19.87
N ALA A 121 -6.87 15.48 -21.10
CA ALA A 121 -8.30 15.48 -21.41
C ALA A 121 -9.06 14.37 -20.66
N GLU A 122 -8.47 13.18 -20.53
CA GLU A 122 -9.06 12.07 -19.77
C GLU A 122 -9.15 12.37 -18.27
N ILE A 123 -8.14 13.02 -17.68
CA ILE A 123 -8.15 13.44 -16.27
C ILE A 123 -9.27 14.46 -16.02
N GLU A 124 -9.40 15.50 -16.88
CA GLU A 124 -10.50 16.47 -16.76
C GLU A 124 -11.87 15.80 -16.93
N ALA A 125 -12.05 14.98 -17.95
CA ALA A 125 -13.31 14.27 -18.17
C ALA A 125 -13.67 13.37 -16.98
N ARG A 126 -12.70 12.68 -16.38
CA ARG A 126 -12.93 11.83 -15.22
C ARG A 126 -13.33 12.63 -13.98
N ALA A 127 -12.72 13.78 -13.75
CA ALA A 127 -13.09 14.69 -12.67
C ALA A 127 -14.53 15.21 -12.82
N GLU A 128 -14.96 15.56 -14.04
CA GLU A 128 -16.34 15.99 -14.29
C GLU A 128 -17.35 14.85 -14.13
N MET A 129 -17.01 13.62 -14.56
CA MET A 129 -17.86 12.45 -14.33
C MET A 129 -18.03 12.18 -12.84
N LEU A 130 -16.93 12.27 -12.07
CA LEU A 130 -16.95 12.08 -10.61
C LEU A 130 -17.84 13.11 -9.92
N ALA A 131 -17.72 14.38 -10.32
CA ALA A 131 -18.52 15.45 -9.74
C ALA A 131 -20.02 15.40 -10.11
N ALA A 132 -20.36 14.75 -11.23
CA ALA A 132 -21.76 14.53 -11.64
C ALA A 132 -22.38 13.27 -11.00
N GLU A 133 -21.58 12.37 -10.45
CA GLU A 133 -22.05 11.11 -9.87
C GLU A 133 -22.55 11.32 -8.43
N THR A 134 -23.63 10.69 -8.05
CA THR A 134 -24.24 10.80 -6.71
C THR A 134 -24.17 9.51 -5.90
N ALA A 135 -24.05 8.34 -6.56
CA ALA A 135 -23.96 7.06 -5.88
C ALA A 135 -22.55 6.86 -5.30
N LEU A 136 -22.45 6.66 -4.00
CA LEU A 136 -21.16 6.60 -3.29
C LEU A 136 -20.20 5.55 -3.86
N ASP A 137 -20.67 4.35 -4.16
CA ASP A 137 -19.83 3.28 -4.72
C ASP A 137 -19.28 3.63 -6.11
N ALA A 138 -20.10 4.29 -6.93
CA ALA A 138 -19.69 4.75 -8.25
C ALA A 138 -18.68 5.92 -8.13
N ARG A 139 -18.88 6.84 -7.18
CA ARG A 139 -17.92 7.91 -6.86
C ARG A 139 -16.58 7.34 -6.43
N ASN A 140 -16.56 6.35 -5.54
CA ASN A 140 -15.32 5.67 -5.13
C ASN A 140 -14.58 5.08 -6.34
N THR A 141 -15.30 4.37 -7.22
CA THR A 141 -14.72 3.77 -8.41
C THR A 141 -14.14 4.83 -9.37
N LEU A 142 -14.84 5.94 -9.56
CA LEU A 142 -14.38 7.04 -10.42
C LEU A 142 -13.17 7.76 -9.82
N TYR A 143 -13.15 7.94 -8.50
CA TYR A 143 -12.05 8.56 -7.78
C TYR A 143 -10.77 7.73 -7.85
N GLU A 144 -10.87 6.42 -7.66
CA GLU A 144 -9.75 5.51 -7.87
C GLU A 144 -9.23 5.58 -9.29
N ALA A 145 -10.12 5.54 -10.27
CA ALA A 145 -9.74 5.64 -11.68
C ALA A 145 -9.11 7.00 -12.03
N LEU A 146 -9.52 8.09 -11.37
CA LEU A 146 -8.89 9.41 -11.52
C LEU A 146 -7.44 9.38 -11.02
N TRP A 147 -7.21 8.83 -9.82
CA TRP A 147 -5.86 8.71 -9.27
C TRP A 147 -4.98 7.75 -10.07
N ASP A 148 -5.55 6.68 -10.63
CA ASP A 148 -4.83 5.79 -11.55
C ASP A 148 -4.31 6.56 -12.77
N LEU A 149 -5.14 7.40 -13.40
CA LEU A 149 -4.73 8.24 -14.53
C LEU A 149 -3.64 9.24 -14.14
N ILE A 150 -3.76 9.88 -12.97
CA ILE A 150 -2.77 10.86 -12.48
C ILE A 150 -1.42 10.19 -12.25
N ILE A 151 -1.41 9.02 -11.59
CA ILE A 151 -0.18 8.27 -11.32
C ILE A 151 0.47 7.80 -12.62
N ASP A 152 -0.31 7.28 -13.57
CA ASP A 152 0.23 6.87 -14.88
C ASP A 152 0.79 8.06 -15.67
N ALA A 153 0.08 9.19 -15.65
CA ALA A 153 0.52 10.43 -16.30
C ALA A 153 1.77 11.04 -15.64
N SER A 154 2.06 10.67 -14.38
CA SER A 154 3.30 11.10 -13.70
C SER A 154 4.56 10.50 -14.32
N ASP A 155 4.42 9.45 -15.15
CA ASP A 155 5.53 8.68 -15.76
C ASP A 155 6.60 8.29 -14.73
N ASN A 156 6.15 7.76 -13.57
CA ASN A 156 7.01 7.29 -12.50
C ASN A 156 6.62 5.87 -12.06
N LEU A 157 7.34 4.88 -12.58
CA LEU A 157 7.07 3.48 -12.27
C LEU A 157 7.11 3.18 -10.76
N ALA A 158 7.99 3.84 -9.99
CA ALA A 158 8.07 3.62 -8.56
C ALA A 158 6.78 4.08 -7.85
N TYR A 159 6.16 5.19 -8.28
CA TYR A 159 4.87 5.64 -7.74
C TYR A 159 3.75 4.68 -8.11
N ARG A 160 3.73 4.16 -9.34
CA ARG A 160 2.77 3.13 -9.76
C ARG A 160 2.88 1.88 -8.88
N LEU A 161 4.08 1.36 -8.67
CA LEU A 161 4.29 0.17 -7.83
C LEU A 161 3.93 0.43 -6.35
N ALA A 162 4.26 1.61 -5.81
CA ALA A 162 3.84 2.00 -4.47
C ALA A 162 2.31 2.07 -4.35
N LEU A 163 1.62 2.70 -5.32
CA LEU A 163 0.16 2.76 -5.32
C LEU A 163 -0.47 1.36 -5.43
N ASN A 164 0.05 0.51 -6.32
CA ASN A 164 -0.44 -0.87 -6.44
C ASN A 164 -0.34 -1.61 -5.10
N THR A 165 0.76 -1.43 -4.37
CA THR A 165 0.94 -1.99 -3.04
C THR A 165 -0.12 -1.44 -2.07
N LEU A 166 -0.29 -0.13 -1.99
CA LEU A 166 -1.26 0.51 -1.09
C LEU A 166 -2.72 0.12 -1.42
N VAL A 167 -3.08 0.04 -2.70
CA VAL A 167 -4.44 -0.35 -3.14
C VAL A 167 -4.72 -1.84 -2.91
N SER A 168 -3.72 -2.72 -3.07
CA SER A 168 -3.90 -4.16 -2.80
C SER A 168 -4.23 -4.45 -1.34
N GLY A 169 -3.83 -3.59 -0.42
CA GLY A 169 -4.16 -3.63 1.00
C GLY A 169 -5.51 -2.98 1.37
N ARG A 170 -6.38 -2.76 0.42
CA ARG A 170 -7.66 -1.99 0.47
C ARG A 170 -8.53 -2.18 1.70
N GLN A 171 -8.51 -3.33 2.34
CA GLN A 171 -9.32 -3.57 3.55
C GLN A 171 -8.77 -2.87 4.80
N LEU A 172 -7.53 -2.39 4.77
CA LEU A 172 -6.86 -1.77 5.92
C LEU A 172 -6.75 -0.24 5.82
N VAL A 173 -6.73 0.34 4.61
CA VAL A 173 -6.24 1.72 4.42
C VAL A 173 -7.23 2.67 3.74
N LEU A 174 -8.12 2.20 2.91
CA LEU A 174 -9.04 3.06 2.16
C LEU A 174 -10.50 2.67 2.46
N ASP A 175 -10.91 2.75 3.72
CA ASP A 175 -12.32 2.69 4.07
C ASP A 175 -13.03 3.91 3.44
N ALA A 176 -14.17 3.66 2.78
CA ALA A 176 -14.97 4.71 2.16
C ALA A 176 -15.33 5.86 3.11
N GLY A 177 -15.36 5.59 4.42
CA GLY A 177 -15.54 6.61 5.46
C GLY A 177 -14.39 7.59 5.57
N ARG A 178 -13.14 7.16 5.32
CA ARG A 178 -11.95 8.02 5.43
C ARG A 178 -11.74 8.86 4.18
N VAL A 179 -11.97 8.32 3.01
CA VAL A 179 -11.88 9.06 1.74
C VAL A 179 -13.10 9.94 1.52
N GLY A 180 -14.10 9.85 2.39
CA GLY A 180 -15.36 10.60 2.29
C GLY A 180 -15.18 12.12 2.23
N ALA A 181 -14.23 12.67 3.00
CA ALA A 181 -13.93 14.11 3.00
C ALA A 181 -13.32 14.58 1.65
N GLU A 182 -12.51 13.72 1.02
CA GLU A 182 -11.94 13.98 -0.31
C GLU A 182 -13.02 13.89 -1.39
N LEU A 183 -13.85 12.84 -1.33
CA LEU A 183 -14.94 12.61 -2.26
C LEU A 183 -16.05 13.66 -2.19
N ALA A 184 -16.23 14.33 -1.07
CA ALA A 184 -17.26 15.35 -0.89
C ALA A 184 -16.90 16.71 -1.52
N ASP A 185 -15.63 16.92 -1.95
CA ASP A 185 -15.18 18.21 -2.46
C ASP A 185 -14.97 18.18 -3.99
N ASP A 186 -16.08 18.27 -4.72
CA ASP A 186 -16.07 18.31 -6.18
C ASP A 186 -15.25 19.47 -6.74
N ASP A 187 -15.24 20.61 -6.06
CA ASP A 187 -14.50 21.78 -6.51
C ASP A 187 -12.98 21.58 -6.39
N ALA A 188 -12.50 20.98 -5.29
CA ALA A 188 -11.09 20.64 -5.15
C ALA A 188 -10.64 19.63 -6.21
N ILE A 189 -11.48 18.62 -6.50
CA ILE A 189 -11.20 17.62 -7.53
C ILE A 189 -11.10 18.25 -8.91
N ARG A 190 -12.05 19.12 -9.29
CA ARG A 190 -12.01 19.87 -10.56
C ARG A 190 -10.79 20.81 -10.65
N GLN A 191 -10.46 21.49 -9.55
CA GLN A 191 -9.29 22.39 -9.53
C GLN A 191 -7.98 21.63 -9.70
N LEU A 192 -7.85 20.44 -9.09
CA LEU A 192 -6.71 19.55 -9.29
C LEU A 192 -6.60 19.12 -10.76
N ALA A 193 -7.69 18.61 -11.34
CA ALA A 193 -7.72 18.17 -12.74
C ALA A 193 -7.36 19.31 -13.70
N ARG A 194 -7.91 20.50 -13.48
CA ARG A 194 -7.59 21.72 -14.28
C ARG A 194 -6.13 22.13 -14.16
N ALA A 195 -5.54 22.09 -12.95
CA ALA A 195 -4.12 22.40 -12.78
C ALA A 195 -3.23 21.45 -13.57
N ILE A 196 -3.58 20.14 -13.59
CA ILE A 196 -2.88 19.14 -14.40
C ILE A 196 -3.07 19.42 -15.89
N ALA A 197 -4.30 19.70 -16.33
CA ALA A 197 -4.61 19.94 -17.74
C ALA A 197 -3.90 21.18 -18.29
N THR A 198 -3.79 22.25 -17.51
CA THR A 198 -3.08 23.46 -17.89
C THR A 198 -1.56 23.38 -17.76
N GLY A 199 -1.01 22.30 -17.20
CA GLY A 199 0.42 22.11 -17.01
C GLY A 199 1.02 22.87 -15.82
N ASP A 200 0.18 23.37 -14.90
CA ASP A 200 0.63 24.06 -13.69
C ASP A 200 0.99 23.05 -12.59
N GLY A 201 2.26 22.66 -12.58
CA GLY A 201 2.76 21.65 -11.64
C GLY A 201 2.69 22.07 -10.17
N GLU A 202 2.94 23.34 -9.86
CA GLU A 202 2.91 23.82 -8.47
C GLU A 202 1.47 23.92 -7.94
N ALA A 203 0.55 24.39 -8.77
CA ALA A 203 -0.87 24.35 -8.41
C ALA A 203 -1.36 22.91 -8.25
N ALA A 204 -0.99 22.00 -9.17
CA ALA A 204 -1.37 20.59 -9.07
C ALA A 204 -0.85 19.94 -7.78
N LEU A 205 0.42 20.18 -7.39
CA LEU A 205 1.00 19.72 -6.15
C LEU A 205 0.21 20.22 -4.93
N THR A 206 -0.04 21.53 -4.86
CA THR A 206 -0.75 22.14 -3.73
C THR A 206 -2.17 21.61 -3.62
N ARG A 207 -2.92 21.57 -4.73
CA ARG A 207 -4.30 21.06 -4.75
C ARG A 207 -4.40 19.58 -4.36
N ALA A 208 -3.47 18.77 -4.87
CA ALA A 208 -3.43 17.35 -4.50
C ALA A 208 -3.11 17.15 -3.03
N ARG A 209 -2.15 17.90 -2.47
CA ARG A 209 -1.81 17.85 -1.06
C ARG A 209 -3.00 18.25 -0.19
N ASP A 210 -3.60 19.41 -0.44
CA ASP A 210 -4.74 19.93 0.33
C ASP A 210 -5.93 18.95 0.31
N LEU A 211 -6.15 18.26 -0.81
CA LEU A 211 -7.20 17.26 -0.95
C LEU A 211 -6.90 16.01 -0.12
N LEU A 212 -5.68 15.46 -0.24
CA LEU A 212 -5.29 14.18 0.37
C LEU A 212 -5.02 14.28 1.88
N GLU A 213 -4.60 15.45 2.38
CA GLU A 213 -4.38 15.68 3.81
C GLU A 213 -5.68 15.75 4.63
N ARG A 214 -6.85 15.87 3.99
CA ARG A 214 -8.15 15.84 4.68
C ARG A 214 -8.47 14.48 5.30
N SER A 215 -7.81 13.44 4.80
CA SER A 215 -8.02 12.05 5.25
C SER A 215 -6.79 11.48 5.98
N ALA A 216 -5.72 12.26 6.15
CA ALA A 216 -4.47 11.87 6.79
C ALA A 216 -4.49 11.98 8.32
#